data_4807e440a0d46524c2921c78442988df
#
_entry.id   4807e440a0d46524c2921c78442988df
#
_cell.length_a   1.000
_cell.length_b   1.000
_cell.length_c   1.000
_cell.angle_alpha   90.00
_cell.angle_beta   90.00
_cell.angle_gamma   90.00
#
_symmetry.space_group_name_H-M   'P 1'
#
loop_
_entity.id
_entity.type
_entity.pdbx_description
1 polymer ?
#
loop_
_entity_poly.entity_id
_entity_poly.type
_entity_poly.pdbx_seq_one_letter_code
_entity_poly.pdbx_strand_id
1 'polypeptide(L)'
;MIGILKTMLSKKIIHKHAIIYVCIYLVNPFIAQIKNKSFSSNYIIPHDKVSHSSIQPYLESNQYLLDSTPKKGRTKLGNKIFEHSLLNVNQEDIHVTADPLFNFTLGPTNSDFEYRYYSNVRGFRISGDLSSNFSFETRFYENQFFYPLYLQEKSSQRANPQMGLDGIAYGVGRAKRFKEHGHDASLANGYLSFSPISEINFQIGHGRHFFGDGYRSLLISDYAPDYPYISGQYFLFDKKILYKHVTSWMKNLERIPAASTPEALLIPKSTSFNQLSYSPNNRFSISLFEGGVYQSFNDQNGVISPDLSFFLPIMGTKAIDADTTNNIIYGFNWSFLFFNNFKIYNQIALKSFNFPYGFQLGLKWINPLNITKSFINIEWNTCPLNLYSMNELQLNQSYSHLGHELAHPLGSGFQELLIRGQFSYKMLFFRFNYNYTLMSKNYSGNEVFEPPLLFDYGKIERWFFNTNIGLMLNKATNMEISIGHISRIYNSFAENYIFLSWRTNLKNDYFDQ
;
A
#
# COMPACT_ATOMS: atom_id res chain seq x y z
N MET A 1 47.29 41.61 4.91
CA MET A 1 46.69 40.45 4.20
C MET A 1 46.76 39.14 5.00
N ILE A 2 47.81 38.86 5.74
CA ILE A 2 47.97 37.61 6.52
C ILE A 2 47.06 37.57 7.77
N GLY A 3 46.72 38.74 8.38
CA GLY A 3 45.81 38.80 9.54
C GLY A 3 44.34 38.48 9.25
N ILE A 4 43.85 38.82 8.06
CA ILE A 4 42.46 38.58 7.65
C ILE A 4 42.23 37.09 7.30
N LEU A 5 43.24 36.41 6.75
CA LEU A 5 43.19 34.98 6.48
C LEU A 5 43.14 34.12 7.76
N LYS A 6 43.87 34.54 8.82
CA LYS A 6 43.85 33.85 10.12
C LYS A 6 42.48 33.95 10.80
N THR A 7 41.80 35.10 10.70
CA THR A 7 40.47 35.32 11.29
C THR A 7 39.36 34.57 10.51
N MET A 8 39.48 34.42 9.20
CA MET A 8 38.53 33.63 8.40
C MET A 8 38.72 32.12 8.60
N LEU A 9 39.93 31.64 8.75
CA LEU A 9 40.20 30.23 9.06
C LEU A 9 39.74 29.85 10.47
N SER A 10 39.89 30.72 11.47
CA SER A 10 39.39 30.45 12.82
C SER A 10 37.88 30.42 12.89
N LYS A 11 37.16 31.30 12.17
CA LYS A 11 35.69 31.26 12.08
C LYS A 11 35.16 30.01 11.38
N LYS A 12 35.81 29.53 10.31
CA LYS A 12 35.42 28.27 9.64
C LYS A 12 35.65 27.03 10.54
N ILE A 13 36.70 27.02 11.34
CA ILE A 13 36.98 25.94 12.30
C ILE A 13 35.95 25.95 13.43
N ILE A 14 35.61 27.13 13.97
CA ILE A 14 34.58 27.27 15.01
C ILE A 14 33.20 26.84 14.51
N HIS A 15 32.83 27.16 13.26
CA HIS A 15 31.56 26.70 12.67
C HIS A 15 31.52 25.18 12.42
N LYS A 16 32.65 24.58 12.00
CA LYS A 16 32.72 23.11 11.85
C LYS A 16 32.61 22.40 13.21
N HIS A 17 33.25 22.90 14.24
CA HIS A 17 33.15 22.33 15.57
C HIS A 17 31.77 22.59 16.21
N ALA A 18 31.16 23.75 15.98
CA ALA A 18 29.79 24.02 16.43
C ALA A 18 28.76 23.07 15.77
N ILE A 19 28.89 22.78 14.47
CA ILE A 19 28.04 21.82 13.78
C ILE A 19 28.28 20.39 14.31
N ILE A 20 29.54 20.01 14.58
CA ILE A 20 29.87 18.72 15.19
C ILE A 20 29.35 18.63 16.63
N TYR A 21 29.48 19.71 17.42
CA TYR A 21 28.92 19.75 18.77
C TYR A 21 27.38 19.75 18.78
N VAL A 22 26.73 20.45 17.87
CA VAL A 22 25.27 20.38 17.71
C VAL A 22 24.83 18.97 17.30
N CYS A 23 25.58 18.28 16.43
CA CYS A 23 25.33 16.89 16.12
C CYS A 23 25.58 15.92 17.28
N ILE A 24 26.56 16.23 18.18
CA ILE A 24 26.88 15.38 19.34
C ILE A 24 25.89 15.61 20.50
N TYR A 25 25.39 16.85 20.69
CA TYR A 25 24.40 17.15 21.75
C TYR A 25 22.97 16.73 21.40
N LEU A 26 22.68 16.36 20.13
CA LEU A 26 21.41 15.80 19.70
C LEU A 26 21.31 14.27 19.92
N VAL A 27 22.37 13.63 20.39
CA VAL A 27 22.33 12.21 20.75
C VAL A 27 21.89 12.09 22.22
N ASN A 28 20.64 12.41 22.49
CA ASN A 28 19.97 11.83 23.64
C ASN A 28 19.70 10.36 23.31
N PRO A 29 20.11 9.40 24.14
CA PRO A 29 19.86 7.98 23.91
C PRO A 29 18.40 7.64 24.22
N PHE A 30 17.44 8.35 23.63
CA PHE A 30 16.05 7.93 23.61
C PHE A 30 15.86 7.00 22.40
N ILE A 31 15.84 5.74 22.71
CA ILE A 31 15.53 4.58 21.91
C ILE A 31 14.34 4.86 20.99
N ALA A 32 14.61 5.13 19.74
CA ALA A 32 13.60 5.26 18.69
C ALA A 32 13.76 4.14 17.68
N GLN A 33 13.63 2.91 18.15
CA GLN A 33 13.48 1.75 17.27
C GLN A 33 12.12 1.89 16.60
N ILE A 34 12.11 2.30 15.33
CA ILE A 34 10.89 2.62 14.60
C ILE A 34 10.76 1.68 13.43
N LYS A 35 9.74 0.86 13.44
CA LYS A 35 9.38 -0.04 12.33
C LYS A 35 8.06 0.31 11.70
N ASN A 36 7.91 -0.09 10.45
CA ASN A 36 6.64 -0.01 9.75
C ASN A 36 5.66 -1.04 10.30
N LYS A 37 4.47 -0.60 10.68
CA LYS A 37 3.38 -1.52 10.94
C LYS A 37 2.88 -2.11 9.62
N SER A 38 2.74 -3.41 9.57
CA SER A 38 2.22 -4.09 8.38
C SER A 38 0.85 -3.56 8.00
N PHE A 39 0.65 -3.31 6.71
CA PHE A 39 -0.67 -3.08 6.16
C PHE A 39 -1.56 -4.29 6.44
N SER A 40 -2.63 -4.08 7.14
CA SER A 40 -3.67 -5.09 7.29
C SER A 40 -5.02 -4.42 7.47
N SER A 41 -5.84 -4.54 6.47
CA SER A 41 -7.21 -4.05 6.50
C SER A 41 -8.06 -4.68 7.61
N ASN A 42 -7.60 -5.80 8.18
CA ASN A 42 -8.29 -6.55 9.22
C ASN A 42 -7.91 -6.13 10.66
N TYR A 43 -6.91 -5.24 10.82
CA TYR A 43 -6.41 -4.80 12.12
C TYR A 43 -6.46 -3.28 12.30
N ILE A 44 -7.47 -2.64 11.75
CA ILE A 44 -7.61 -1.19 11.66
C ILE A 44 -7.83 -0.51 13.03
N ILE A 45 -8.44 -1.22 13.99
CA ILE A 45 -8.96 -0.62 15.22
C ILE A 45 -7.95 0.19 16.05
N PRO A 46 -6.69 -0.26 16.26
CA PRO A 46 -5.71 0.54 16.98
C PRO A 46 -5.33 1.84 16.27
N HIS A 47 -5.41 1.87 14.93
CA HIS A 47 -4.96 2.99 14.11
C HIS A 47 -5.96 4.12 13.99
N ASP A 48 -7.24 3.83 14.13
CA ASP A 48 -8.28 4.85 14.00
C ASP A 48 -8.29 5.86 15.15
N LYS A 49 -7.52 5.60 16.21
CA LYS A 49 -7.41 6.43 17.42
C LYS A 49 -6.05 7.11 17.58
N VAL A 50 -5.23 7.12 16.55
CA VAL A 50 -3.92 7.78 16.58
C VAL A 50 -3.90 9.05 15.75
N SER A 51 -3.00 9.96 16.09
CA SER A 51 -2.71 11.14 15.27
C SER A 51 -2.16 10.74 13.91
N HIS A 52 -2.42 11.54 12.89
CA HIS A 52 -1.92 11.32 11.52
C HIS A 52 -2.30 9.97 10.93
N SER A 53 -3.50 9.47 11.24
CA SER A 53 -3.99 8.16 10.80
C SER A 53 -4.04 7.97 9.27
N SER A 54 -4.00 9.05 8.51
CA SER A 54 -4.03 9.04 7.05
C SER A 54 -2.70 8.72 6.38
N ILE A 55 -1.60 8.55 7.14
CA ILE A 55 -0.26 8.27 6.58
C ILE A 55 0.19 6.87 6.97
N GLN A 56 0.31 5.98 5.98
CA GLN A 56 0.73 4.60 6.20
C GLN A 56 1.90 4.22 5.28
N PRO A 57 2.80 3.31 5.67
CA PRO A 57 2.78 2.56 6.93
C PRO A 57 3.01 3.46 8.14
N TYR A 58 2.30 3.16 9.24
CA TYR A 58 2.58 3.81 10.51
C TYR A 58 3.96 3.44 11.01
N LEU A 59 4.62 4.40 11.63
CA LEU A 59 5.84 4.16 12.36
C LEU A 59 5.48 3.85 13.82
N GLU A 60 5.74 2.64 14.23
CA GLU A 60 5.60 2.21 15.63
C GLU A 60 6.97 2.10 16.27
N SER A 61 7.09 2.63 17.50
CA SER A 61 8.21 2.25 18.36
C SER A 61 8.17 0.74 18.59
N ASN A 62 9.28 0.08 18.41
CA ASN A 62 9.40 -1.35 18.64
C ASN A 62 9.38 -1.61 20.15
N GLN A 63 8.21 -1.53 20.77
CA GLN A 63 8.02 -2.12 22.07
C GLN A 63 8.01 -3.63 21.86
N TYR A 64 9.14 -4.26 22.13
CA TYR A 64 9.16 -5.70 22.23
C TYR A 64 8.15 -6.10 23.28
N LEU A 65 7.14 -6.82 22.87
CA LEU A 65 6.30 -7.54 23.80
C LEU A 65 7.17 -8.62 24.43
N LEU A 66 8.00 -8.20 25.39
CA LEU A 66 8.74 -9.08 26.29
C LEU A 66 7.80 -9.92 27.18
N ASP A 67 6.52 -9.64 27.11
CA ASP A 67 5.45 -10.31 27.87
C ASP A 67 4.94 -11.57 27.22
N SER A 68 5.80 -12.46 26.91
CA SER A 68 5.36 -13.80 26.61
C SER A 68 5.78 -14.77 27.69
N THR A 69 5.20 -14.63 28.86
CA THR A 69 5.19 -15.75 29.80
C THR A 69 4.55 -16.94 29.10
N PRO A 70 5.29 -18.06 28.97
CA PRO A 70 4.75 -19.26 28.34
C PRO A 70 3.44 -19.65 29.02
N LYS A 71 2.37 -19.83 28.26
CA LYS A 71 1.12 -20.31 28.85
C LYS A 71 1.37 -21.68 29.47
N LYS A 72 1.07 -21.83 30.77
CA LYS A 72 1.15 -23.09 31.47
C LYS A 72 0.39 -24.17 30.69
N GLY A 73 1.06 -25.29 30.38
CA GLY A 73 0.45 -26.45 29.75
C GLY A 73 0.75 -26.67 28.27
N ARG A 74 1.48 -25.76 27.58
CA ARG A 74 1.93 -25.99 26.20
C ARG A 74 3.40 -26.42 26.13
N THR A 75 3.72 -27.27 25.16
CA THR A 75 5.11 -27.61 24.83
C THR A 75 5.86 -26.39 24.28
N LYS A 76 7.21 -26.43 24.32
CA LYS A 76 8.03 -25.36 23.72
C LYS A 76 7.68 -25.12 22.24
N LEU A 77 7.46 -26.17 21.47
CA LEU A 77 7.05 -26.08 20.06
C LEU A 77 5.64 -25.53 19.93
N GLY A 78 4.70 -25.93 20.77
CA GLY A 78 3.33 -25.40 20.77
C GLY A 78 3.28 -23.91 21.07
N ASN A 79 4.11 -23.40 21.98
CA ASN A 79 4.23 -21.96 22.24
C ASN A 79 4.78 -21.20 21.01
N LYS A 80 5.80 -21.70 20.34
CA LYS A 80 6.33 -21.11 19.11
C LYS A 80 5.30 -21.05 17.98
N ILE A 81 4.53 -22.10 17.78
CA ILE A 81 3.53 -22.16 16.68
C ILE A 81 2.33 -21.26 16.98
N PHE A 82 1.88 -21.14 18.23
CA PHE A 82 0.59 -20.53 18.56
C PHE A 82 0.67 -19.20 19.31
N GLU A 83 1.83 -18.80 19.85
CA GLU A 83 1.92 -17.59 20.68
C GLU A 83 3.01 -16.61 20.22
N HIS A 84 4.09 -17.11 19.61
CA HIS A 84 5.30 -16.31 19.33
C HIS A 84 5.73 -16.40 17.87
N SER A 85 6.72 -15.59 17.52
CA SER A 85 7.50 -15.76 16.29
C SER A 85 8.27 -17.09 16.32
N LEU A 86 8.45 -17.70 15.16
CA LEU A 86 9.10 -19.00 15.05
C LEU A 86 10.56 -18.95 15.52
N LEU A 87 11.29 -17.95 15.08
CA LEU A 87 12.63 -17.63 15.54
C LEU A 87 12.62 -16.23 16.18
N ASN A 88 13.28 -16.14 17.33
CA ASN A 88 13.45 -14.89 18.06
C ASN A 88 14.85 -14.87 18.66
N VAL A 89 15.66 -13.93 18.22
CA VAL A 89 17.01 -13.66 18.72
C VAL A 89 16.97 -12.31 19.41
N ASN A 90 17.41 -12.28 20.65
CA ASN A 90 17.38 -11.07 21.47
C ASN A 90 18.72 -10.97 22.20
N GLN A 91 19.57 -10.03 21.79
CA GLN A 91 20.91 -9.80 22.36
C GLN A 91 21.13 -8.29 22.44
N GLU A 92 21.25 -7.74 23.67
CA GLU A 92 21.50 -6.32 23.92
C GLU A 92 20.68 -5.39 22.99
N ASP A 93 21.34 -4.77 22.02
CA ASP A 93 20.74 -3.83 21.06
C ASP A 93 20.23 -4.51 19.77
N ILE A 94 20.41 -5.82 19.63
CA ILE A 94 20.00 -6.58 18.45
C ILE A 94 18.77 -7.41 18.77
N HIS A 95 17.72 -7.19 18.01
CA HIS A 95 16.51 -7.99 18.10
C HIS A 95 16.04 -8.41 16.72
N VAL A 96 15.98 -9.70 16.47
CA VAL A 96 15.59 -10.26 15.16
C VAL A 96 14.55 -11.33 15.33
N THR A 97 13.48 -11.25 14.55
CA THR A 97 12.44 -12.27 14.43
C THR A 97 12.39 -12.82 13.02
N ALA A 98 12.13 -14.12 12.89
CA ALA A 98 11.84 -14.73 11.60
C ALA A 98 10.60 -15.62 11.69
N ASP A 99 9.70 -15.44 10.72
CA ASP A 99 8.41 -16.10 10.64
C ASP A 99 8.13 -16.66 9.25
N PRO A 100 7.48 -17.82 9.13
CA PRO A 100 6.97 -18.29 7.85
C PRO A 100 5.80 -17.44 7.40
N LEU A 101 5.73 -17.18 6.10
CA LEU A 101 4.61 -16.56 5.45
C LEU A 101 3.96 -17.55 4.51
N PHE A 102 2.66 -17.74 4.64
CA PHE A 102 1.91 -18.62 3.74
C PHE A 102 0.46 -18.21 3.60
N ASN A 103 -0.14 -18.59 2.48
CA ASN A 103 -1.56 -18.53 2.24
C ASN A 103 -1.96 -19.74 1.39
N PHE A 104 -2.59 -20.72 2.03
CA PHE A 104 -3.16 -21.86 1.37
C PHE A 104 -4.68 -21.70 1.33
N THR A 105 -5.21 -21.35 0.16
CA THR A 105 -6.63 -21.20 -0.06
C THR A 105 -7.09 -22.23 -1.08
N LEU A 106 -8.19 -22.90 -0.79
CA LEU A 106 -8.77 -23.93 -1.63
C LEU A 106 -10.26 -23.62 -1.82
N GLY A 107 -10.68 -23.53 -3.07
CA GLY A 107 -12.07 -23.34 -3.47
C GLY A 107 -12.60 -24.51 -4.31
N PRO A 108 -13.78 -24.35 -4.93
CA PRO A 108 -14.39 -25.35 -5.77
C PRO A 108 -13.61 -25.58 -7.07
N THR A 109 -13.93 -26.67 -7.74
CA THR A 109 -13.54 -26.91 -9.12
C THR A 109 -14.51 -26.16 -10.02
N ASN A 110 -14.01 -25.41 -10.98
CA ASN A 110 -14.81 -24.84 -12.04
C ASN A 110 -15.07 -25.94 -13.10
N SER A 111 -16.35 -26.26 -13.33
CA SER A 111 -16.74 -27.31 -14.26
C SER A 111 -16.43 -26.95 -15.71
N ASP A 112 -16.49 -25.66 -16.07
CA ASP A 112 -16.36 -25.19 -17.45
C ASP A 112 -14.90 -25.13 -17.93
N PHE A 113 -13.97 -24.93 -17.00
CA PHE A 113 -12.54 -24.78 -17.30
C PHE A 113 -11.66 -25.88 -16.69
N GLU A 114 -12.23 -26.89 -16.06
CA GLU A 114 -11.53 -28.05 -15.45
C GLU A 114 -10.42 -27.70 -14.46
N TYR A 115 -10.39 -26.49 -13.90
CA TYR A 115 -9.44 -26.11 -12.88
C TYR A 115 -10.11 -25.79 -11.53
N ARG A 116 -9.34 -25.97 -10.46
CA ARG A 116 -9.77 -25.63 -9.10
C ARG A 116 -9.19 -24.27 -8.70
N TYR A 117 -10.05 -23.40 -8.18
CA TYR A 117 -9.56 -22.20 -7.52
C TYR A 117 -8.67 -22.57 -6.34
N TYR A 118 -7.43 -22.09 -6.36
CA TYR A 118 -6.54 -22.18 -5.20
C TYR A 118 -5.50 -21.06 -5.21
N SER A 119 -4.98 -20.76 -3.98
CA SER A 119 -3.81 -19.94 -3.77
C SER A 119 -2.81 -20.75 -2.94
N ASN A 120 -1.56 -20.79 -3.39
CA ASN A 120 -0.46 -21.44 -2.70
C ASN A 120 0.69 -20.43 -2.62
N VAL A 121 0.68 -19.66 -1.55
CA VAL A 121 1.73 -18.69 -1.24
C VAL A 121 2.63 -19.26 -0.17
N ARG A 122 3.94 -19.20 -0.39
CA ARG A 122 4.96 -19.68 0.52
C ARG A 122 6.08 -18.67 0.61
N GLY A 123 6.55 -18.39 1.81
CA GLY A 123 7.59 -17.42 1.99
C GLY A 123 8.06 -17.30 3.43
N PHE A 124 8.81 -16.25 3.67
CA PHE A 124 9.29 -15.92 5.00
C PHE A 124 9.37 -14.39 5.19
N ARG A 125 9.35 -14.00 6.43
CA ARG A 125 9.58 -12.64 6.89
C ARG A 125 10.71 -12.64 7.92
N ILE A 126 11.66 -11.74 7.75
CA ILE A 126 12.68 -11.44 8.76
C ILE A 126 12.55 -9.95 9.08
N SER A 127 12.46 -9.63 10.36
CA SER A 127 12.38 -8.24 10.81
C SER A 127 13.13 -8.07 12.11
N GLY A 128 13.71 -6.91 12.31
CA GLY A 128 14.43 -6.64 13.55
C GLY A 128 15.01 -5.24 13.63
N ASP A 129 15.72 -5.04 14.74
CA ASP A 129 16.48 -3.84 15.03
C ASP A 129 17.94 -4.22 15.19
N LEU A 130 18.83 -3.42 14.58
CA LEU A 130 20.28 -3.60 14.64
C LEU A 130 20.94 -2.68 15.68
N SER A 131 20.20 -1.67 16.12
CA SER A 131 20.60 -0.71 17.17
C SER A 131 19.36 0.09 17.58
N SER A 132 19.53 1.06 18.47
CA SER A 132 18.46 2.00 18.83
C SER A 132 17.89 2.81 17.66
N ASN A 133 18.66 2.98 16.57
CA ASN A 133 18.33 3.90 15.48
C ASN A 133 18.03 3.20 14.15
N PHE A 134 18.36 1.90 14.00
CA PHE A 134 18.18 1.15 12.76
C PHE A 134 17.23 -0.01 12.95
N SER A 135 16.21 -0.05 12.09
CA SER A 135 15.27 -1.16 11.97
C SER A 135 15.18 -1.64 10.53
N PHE A 136 14.87 -2.91 10.34
CA PHE A 136 14.70 -3.47 9.00
C PHE A 136 13.59 -4.51 8.97
N GLU A 137 13.06 -4.72 7.79
CA GLU A 137 12.19 -5.84 7.47
C GLU A 137 12.45 -6.30 6.05
N THR A 138 12.45 -7.62 5.84
CA THR A 138 12.44 -8.23 4.51
C THR A 138 11.41 -9.34 4.47
N ARG A 139 10.73 -9.47 3.34
CA ARG A 139 9.77 -10.53 3.04
C ARG A 139 10.04 -11.07 1.64
N PHE A 140 9.91 -12.34 1.52
CA PHE A 140 9.94 -13.03 0.25
C PHE A 140 8.79 -14.02 0.17
N TYR A 141 8.09 -14.06 -0.96
CA TYR A 141 7.07 -15.08 -1.24
C TYR A 141 7.10 -15.55 -2.67
N GLU A 142 6.81 -16.83 -2.84
CA GLU A 142 6.41 -17.45 -4.08
C GLU A 142 4.91 -17.65 -4.07
N ASN A 143 4.27 -17.24 -5.15
CA ASN A 143 2.84 -17.26 -5.28
C ASN A 143 2.46 -18.11 -6.50
N GLN A 144 1.70 -19.16 -6.27
CA GLN A 144 1.07 -19.95 -7.32
C GLN A 144 -0.43 -19.92 -7.11
N PHE A 145 -1.17 -19.45 -8.11
CA PHE A 145 -2.61 -19.32 -7.97
C PHE A 145 -3.34 -19.59 -9.26
N PHE A 146 -4.57 -20.09 -9.07
CA PHE A 146 -5.63 -20.14 -10.06
C PHE A 146 -6.73 -19.23 -9.56
N TYR A 147 -6.97 -18.16 -10.28
CA TYR A 147 -7.97 -17.17 -9.92
C TYR A 147 -9.40 -17.69 -10.12
N PRO A 148 -10.39 -17.14 -9.37
CA PRO A 148 -11.79 -17.26 -9.77
C PRO A 148 -11.97 -16.66 -11.16
N LEU A 149 -13.04 -17.06 -11.85
CA LEU A 149 -13.25 -16.76 -13.29
C LEU A 149 -13.14 -15.26 -13.58
N TYR A 150 -13.77 -14.43 -12.78
CA TYR A 150 -13.78 -12.99 -13.00
C TYR A 150 -12.39 -12.31 -12.92
N LEU A 151 -11.50 -12.81 -12.07
CA LEU A 151 -10.12 -12.34 -12.00
C LEU A 151 -9.26 -12.95 -13.09
N GLN A 152 -9.56 -14.20 -13.49
CA GLN A 152 -8.86 -14.89 -14.54
C GLN A 152 -9.03 -14.18 -15.88
N GLU A 153 -10.25 -13.80 -16.24
CA GLU A 153 -10.52 -13.02 -17.45
C GLU A 153 -9.76 -11.70 -17.46
N LYS A 154 -9.86 -10.94 -16.38
CA LYS A 154 -9.19 -9.64 -16.24
C LYS A 154 -7.65 -9.76 -16.26
N SER A 155 -7.09 -10.85 -15.68
CA SER A 155 -5.65 -11.14 -15.74
C SER A 155 -5.21 -11.50 -17.16
N SER A 156 -6.01 -12.31 -17.86
CA SER A 156 -5.72 -12.79 -19.22
C SER A 156 -5.84 -11.69 -20.28
N GLN A 157 -6.79 -10.77 -20.13
CA GLN A 157 -6.96 -9.63 -21.05
C GLN A 157 -5.72 -8.75 -21.12
N ARG A 158 -4.92 -8.72 -20.06
CA ARG A 158 -3.66 -7.98 -19.99
C ARG A 158 -2.44 -8.83 -20.40
N ALA A 159 -2.64 -10.05 -20.87
CA ALA A 159 -1.57 -10.87 -21.38
C ALA A 159 -1.12 -10.40 -22.77
N ASN A 160 0.18 -10.30 -22.97
CA ASN A 160 0.81 -10.07 -24.28
C ASN A 160 1.99 -11.02 -24.45
N PRO A 161 1.77 -12.27 -24.89
CA PRO A 161 2.81 -13.29 -25.01
C PRO A 161 3.95 -12.88 -25.94
N GLN A 162 3.67 -12.09 -26.98
CA GLN A 162 4.69 -11.57 -27.90
C GLN A 162 5.68 -10.65 -27.20
N MET A 163 5.23 -9.95 -26.17
CA MET A 163 6.04 -9.09 -25.32
C MET A 163 6.53 -9.83 -24.06
N GLY A 164 6.39 -11.15 -23.97
CA GLY A 164 6.76 -11.96 -22.82
C GLY A 164 5.95 -11.65 -21.55
N LEU A 165 4.70 -11.21 -21.71
CA LEU A 165 3.75 -10.98 -20.63
C LEU A 165 2.66 -12.03 -20.70
N ASP A 166 2.71 -13.01 -19.80
CA ASP A 166 1.73 -14.11 -19.74
C ASP A 166 0.47 -13.75 -18.96
N GLY A 167 0.50 -12.65 -18.22
CA GLY A 167 -0.61 -12.14 -17.42
C GLY A 167 -0.16 -11.27 -16.26
N ILE A 168 -1.13 -10.79 -15.49
CA ILE A 168 -0.91 -9.95 -14.32
C ILE A 168 -1.38 -10.68 -13.08
N ALA A 169 -0.50 -10.72 -12.07
CA ALA A 169 -0.86 -11.13 -10.72
C ALA A 169 -1.28 -9.92 -9.88
N TYR A 170 -2.50 -9.93 -9.37
CA TYR A 170 -3.02 -8.81 -8.58
C TYR A 170 -2.18 -8.53 -7.34
N GLY A 171 -1.75 -7.27 -7.22
CA GLY A 171 -0.88 -6.81 -6.16
C GLY A 171 0.55 -7.39 -6.20
N VAL A 172 0.97 -8.04 -7.29
CA VAL A 172 2.33 -8.54 -7.51
C VAL A 172 2.93 -7.95 -8.78
N GLY A 173 2.09 -7.70 -9.78
CA GLY A 173 2.48 -7.21 -11.09
C GLY A 173 2.58 -8.34 -12.11
N ARG A 174 3.69 -8.37 -12.85
CA ARG A 174 3.90 -9.36 -13.90
C ARG A 174 3.95 -10.78 -13.35
N ALA A 175 3.18 -11.69 -13.96
CA ALA A 175 3.19 -13.11 -13.66
C ALA A 175 3.67 -13.94 -14.85
N LYS A 176 4.20 -15.13 -14.56
CA LYS A 176 4.46 -16.18 -15.54
C LYS A 176 3.27 -17.11 -15.59
N ARG A 177 3.05 -17.72 -16.73
CA ARG A 177 2.05 -18.77 -16.88
C ARG A 177 2.47 -20.01 -16.08
N PHE A 178 1.51 -20.55 -15.34
CA PHE A 178 1.66 -21.79 -14.58
C PHE A 178 0.55 -22.77 -14.99
N LYS A 179 0.92 -23.89 -15.61
CA LYS A 179 -0.02 -24.79 -16.27
C LYS A 179 -0.85 -24.04 -17.31
N GLU A 180 -2.08 -24.48 -17.57
CA GLU A 180 -2.93 -23.90 -18.60
C GLU A 180 -3.61 -22.59 -18.18
N HIS A 181 -4.08 -22.51 -16.93
CA HIS A 181 -4.89 -21.40 -16.43
C HIS A 181 -4.34 -20.73 -15.17
N GLY A 182 -3.17 -21.15 -14.70
CA GLY A 182 -2.57 -20.62 -13.47
C GLY A 182 -1.54 -19.53 -13.73
N HIS A 183 -1.19 -18.86 -12.65
CA HIS A 183 -0.15 -17.84 -12.60
C HIS A 183 0.89 -18.19 -11.54
N ASP A 184 2.14 -17.92 -11.84
CA ASP A 184 3.29 -18.03 -10.95
C ASP A 184 3.99 -16.68 -10.88
N ALA A 185 4.18 -16.17 -9.67
CA ALA A 185 4.84 -14.90 -9.45
C ALA A 185 5.59 -14.90 -8.12
N SER A 186 6.77 -14.34 -8.08
CA SER A 186 7.54 -14.11 -6.88
C SER A 186 7.53 -12.64 -6.50
N LEU A 187 7.53 -12.36 -5.21
CA LEU A 187 7.58 -11.02 -4.64
C LEU A 187 8.64 -10.97 -3.55
N ALA A 188 9.50 -9.96 -3.63
CA ALA A 188 10.42 -9.60 -2.56
C ALA A 188 10.20 -8.15 -2.18
N ASN A 189 9.95 -7.86 -0.91
CA ASN A 189 9.87 -6.52 -0.40
C ASN A 189 10.62 -6.37 0.92
N GLY A 190 10.90 -5.14 1.30
CA GLY A 190 11.59 -4.85 2.53
C GLY A 190 12.03 -3.40 2.60
N TYR A 191 12.52 -3.03 3.76
CA TYR A 191 13.05 -1.68 3.99
C TYR A 191 14.15 -1.68 5.03
N LEU A 192 15.00 -0.68 4.96
CA LEU A 192 15.89 -0.23 6.02
C LEU A 192 15.39 1.12 6.50
N SER A 193 15.21 1.26 7.80
CA SER A 193 14.71 2.46 8.48
C SER A 193 15.77 3.02 9.40
N PHE A 194 16.03 4.30 9.30
CA PHE A 194 16.98 5.03 10.14
C PHE A 194 16.31 6.23 10.80
N SER A 195 16.34 6.27 12.12
CA SER A 195 15.79 7.35 12.94
C SER A 195 16.88 7.98 13.79
N PRO A 196 17.56 9.05 13.33
CA PRO A 196 18.59 9.72 14.12
C PRO A 196 18.02 10.31 15.41
N ILE A 197 16.77 10.75 15.38
CA ILE A 197 15.98 11.22 16.53
C ILE A 197 14.53 10.75 16.36
N SER A 198 13.73 10.83 17.40
CA SER A 198 12.32 10.35 17.41
C SER A 198 11.40 11.10 16.44
N GLU A 199 11.77 12.31 16.04
CA GLU A 199 11.03 13.20 15.16
C GLU A 199 11.36 13.02 13.68
N ILE A 200 12.46 12.34 13.35
CA ILE A 200 12.94 12.18 11.97
C ILE A 200 13.15 10.71 11.67
N ASN A 201 12.56 10.26 10.58
CA ASN A 201 12.76 8.91 10.06
C ASN A 201 13.06 8.95 8.56
N PHE A 202 14.09 8.24 8.16
CA PHE A 202 14.44 7.99 6.76
C PHE A 202 14.29 6.52 6.45
N GLN A 203 13.78 6.21 5.26
CA GLN A 203 13.68 4.83 4.78
C GLN A 203 14.13 4.71 3.34
N ILE A 204 14.81 3.62 3.07
CA ILE A 204 15.05 3.12 1.72
C ILE A 204 14.48 1.70 1.64
N GLY A 205 13.76 1.40 0.58
CA GLY A 205 13.12 0.10 0.49
C GLY A 205 12.47 -0.20 -0.84
N HIS A 206 11.84 -1.35 -0.87
CA HIS A 206 10.93 -1.82 -1.90
C HIS A 206 9.61 -2.19 -1.22
N GLY A 207 8.55 -1.43 -1.48
CA GLY A 207 7.30 -1.57 -0.75
C GLY A 207 6.22 -0.61 -1.24
N ARG A 208 5.20 -0.38 -0.40
CA ARG A 208 4.00 0.40 -0.73
C ARG A 208 3.73 1.47 0.30
N HIS A 209 2.91 2.43 -0.10
CA HIS A 209 2.37 3.47 0.77
C HIS A 209 0.85 3.52 0.63
N PHE A 210 0.18 4.03 1.66
CA PHE A 210 -1.25 4.27 1.64
C PHE A 210 -1.53 5.61 2.33
N PHE A 211 -2.21 6.52 1.61
CA PHE A 211 -2.55 7.83 2.12
C PHE A 211 -4.06 8.02 2.14
N GLY A 212 -4.64 7.91 3.33
CA GLY A 212 -6.07 7.99 3.58
C GLY A 212 -6.49 7.31 4.87
N ASP A 213 -7.71 7.57 5.31
CA ASP A 213 -8.34 6.95 6.48
C ASP A 213 -9.31 5.84 6.10
N GLY A 214 -9.58 5.67 4.80
CA GLY A 214 -10.52 4.70 4.23
C GLY A 214 -9.98 3.28 4.13
N TYR A 215 -10.83 2.39 3.61
CA TYR A 215 -10.42 1.11 3.06
C TYR A 215 -9.82 1.27 1.66
N ARG A 216 -10.40 2.17 0.88
CA ARG A 216 -9.87 2.66 -0.38
C ARG A 216 -9.10 3.97 -0.15
N SER A 217 -8.30 4.35 -1.11
CA SER A 217 -7.74 5.68 -1.21
C SER A 217 -7.86 6.21 -2.64
N LEU A 218 -8.21 7.47 -2.74
CA LEU A 218 -8.21 8.21 -4.01
C LEU A 218 -6.86 8.91 -4.29
N LEU A 219 -5.90 8.80 -3.39
CA LEU A 219 -4.57 9.42 -3.49
C LEU A 219 -3.49 8.40 -3.80
N ILE A 220 -3.11 7.59 -2.83
CA ILE A 220 -2.19 6.46 -2.95
C ILE A 220 -2.74 5.31 -2.12
N SER A 221 -2.77 4.11 -2.69
CA SER A 221 -3.18 2.88 -2.00
C SER A 221 -2.09 1.80 -2.07
N ASP A 222 -2.26 0.78 -1.25
CA ASP A 222 -1.43 -0.43 -1.26
C ASP A 222 -1.92 -1.49 -2.26
N TYR A 223 -2.74 -1.09 -3.25
CA TYR A 223 -3.23 -1.98 -4.30
C TYR A 223 -2.17 -2.30 -5.35
N ALA A 224 -1.44 -1.28 -5.83
CA ALA A 224 -0.37 -1.48 -6.79
C ALA A 224 0.74 -2.39 -6.24
N PRO A 225 1.53 -3.08 -7.10
CA PRO A 225 2.72 -3.81 -6.69
C PRO A 225 3.71 -2.96 -5.93
N ASP A 226 4.62 -3.62 -5.19
CA ASP A 226 5.70 -2.95 -4.50
C ASP A 226 6.65 -2.24 -5.48
N TYR A 227 7.18 -1.10 -5.07
CA TYR A 227 8.11 -0.27 -5.85
C TYR A 227 9.31 0.19 -5.02
N PRO A 228 10.49 0.36 -5.63
CA PRO A 228 11.65 0.96 -4.96
C PRO A 228 11.33 2.40 -4.55
N TYR A 229 11.73 2.77 -3.34
CA TYR A 229 11.51 4.12 -2.81
C TYR A 229 12.60 4.58 -1.86
N ILE A 230 12.70 5.91 -1.73
CA ILE A 230 13.36 6.61 -0.66
C ILE A 230 12.33 7.52 -0.03
N SER A 231 12.25 7.55 1.29
CA SER A 231 11.29 8.41 1.99
C SER A 231 11.88 9.07 3.22
N GLY A 232 11.39 10.28 3.49
CA GLY A 232 11.61 11.04 4.72
C GLY A 232 10.31 11.32 5.43
N GLN A 233 10.33 11.25 6.75
CA GLN A 233 9.19 11.58 7.60
C GLN A 233 9.65 12.47 8.74
N TYR A 234 8.95 13.57 8.97
CA TYR A 234 9.34 14.63 9.88
C TYR A 234 8.15 15.03 10.76
N PHE A 235 8.30 14.86 12.07
CA PHE A 235 7.36 15.36 13.06
C PHE A 235 7.80 16.72 13.53
N LEU A 236 6.87 17.68 13.56
CA LEU A 236 7.11 19.06 13.96
C LEU A 236 6.08 19.47 15.02
N PHE A 237 6.40 20.50 15.82
CA PHE A 237 5.51 21.12 16.80
C PHE A 237 4.87 20.10 17.75
N ASP A 238 5.68 19.42 18.54
CA ASP A 238 5.25 18.37 19.48
C ASP A 238 4.41 17.28 18.80
N LYS A 239 4.83 16.87 17.60
CA LYS A 239 4.16 15.85 16.77
C LYS A 239 2.75 16.22 16.33
N LYS A 240 2.38 17.50 16.35
CA LYS A 240 1.09 17.96 15.81
C LYS A 240 1.09 18.07 14.30
N ILE A 241 2.26 18.25 13.69
CA ILE A 241 2.44 18.27 12.24
C ILE A 241 3.33 17.09 11.85
N LEU A 242 2.90 16.36 10.83
CA LEU A 242 3.67 15.30 10.20
C LEU A 242 3.82 15.61 8.72
N TYR A 243 5.06 15.68 8.26
CA TYR A 243 5.38 15.78 6.85
C TYR A 243 6.01 14.46 6.37
N LYS A 244 5.48 13.90 5.30
CA LYS A 244 5.99 12.69 4.64
C LYS A 244 6.33 13.01 3.20
N HIS A 245 7.54 12.66 2.78
CA HIS A 245 8.00 12.69 1.40
C HIS A 245 8.40 11.30 0.96
N VAL A 246 8.02 10.93 -0.26
CA VAL A 246 8.38 9.66 -0.90
C VAL A 246 8.80 9.94 -2.33
N THR A 247 10.00 9.54 -2.68
CA THR A 247 10.47 9.46 -4.07
C THR A 247 10.54 8.00 -4.47
N SER A 248 9.98 7.62 -5.60
CA SER A 248 9.93 6.23 -6.03
C SER A 248 10.10 6.05 -7.53
N TRP A 249 10.55 4.85 -7.91
CA TRP A 249 10.80 4.44 -9.28
C TRP A 249 9.84 3.29 -9.62
N MET A 250 9.02 3.55 -10.60
CA MET A 250 7.97 2.63 -11.05
C MET A 250 8.20 2.19 -12.48
N LYS A 251 7.32 1.38 -13.03
CA LYS A 251 7.42 0.88 -14.40
C LYS A 251 6.04 0.75 -15.02
N ASN A 252 5.99 0.95 -16.33
CA ASN A 252 4.86 0.52 -17.14
C ASN A 252 5.04 -0.96 -17.53
N LEU A 253 3.99 -1.63 -17.98
CA LEU A 253 4.09 -2.99 -18.54
C LEU A 253 4.68 -3.00 -19.97
N GLU A 254 4.66 -1.86 -20.64
CA GLU A 254 5.23 -1.72 -21.96
C GLU A 254 6.76 -1.76 -21.92
N ARG A 255 7.34 -2.32 -22.98
CA ARG A 255 8.77 -2.35 -23.17
C ARG A 255 9.23 -1.16 -23.98
N ILE A 256 10.51 -0.80 -23.82
CA ILE A 256 11.14 0.23 -24.64
C ILE A 256 11.04 -0.18 -26.12
N PRO A 257 10.46 0.66 -27.00
CA PRO A 257 10.12 0.27 -28.39
C PRO A 257 11.28 -0.19 -29.25
N ALA A 258 12.49 0.29 -28.98
CA ALA A 258 13.71 -0.11 -29.73
C ALA A 258 14.18 -1.53 -29.40
N ALA A 259 13.59 -2.19 -28.40
CA ALA A 259 13.99 -3.50 -27.94
C ALA A 259 12.93 -4.54 -28.30
N SER A 260 13.23 -5.34 -29.32
CA SER A 260 12.31 -6.36 -29.86
C SER A 260 12.35 -7.70 -29.12
N THR A 261 13.00 -7.78 -27.96
CA THR A 261 13.17 -9.04 -27.22
C THR A 261 12.36 -9.07 -25.92
N PRO A 262 11.94 -10.27 -25.44
CA PRO A 262 11.25 -10.42 -24.15
C PRO A 262 12.08 -9.94 -22.94
N GLU A 263 13.39 -9.84 -23.08
CA GLU A 263 14.30 -9.32 -22.05
C GLU A 263 14.40 -7.79 -22.05
N ALA A 264 13.81 -7.12 -23.02
CA ALA A 264 13.84 -5.66 -23.10
C ALA A 264 13.31 -5.01 -21.82
N LEU A 265 13.92 -3.89 -21.44
CA LEU A 265 13.54 -3.14 -20.25
C LEU A 265 12.12 -2.59 -20.38
N LEU A 266 11.38 -2.63 -19.28
CA LEU A 266 10.09 -1.96 -19.16
C LEU A 266 10.29 -0.44 -19.09
N ILE A 267 9.37 0.31 -19.66
CA ILE A 267 9.41 1.78 -19.64
C ILE A 267 9.37 2.28 -18.20
N PRO A 268 10.37 3.09 -17.78
CA PRO A 268 10.43 3.60 -16.42
C PRO A 268 9.42 4.73 -16.19
N LYS A 269 8.98 4.86 -14.93
CA LYS A 269 8.22 5.98 -14.38
C LYS A 269 8.92 6.49 -13.14
N SER A 270 9.03 7.78 -12.96
CA SER A 270 9.51 8.42 -11.73
C SER A 270 8.34 9.05 -11.02
N THR A 271 8.17 8.77 -9.74
CA THR A 271 7.03 9.28 -8.96
C THR A 271 7.49 9.91 -7.66
N SER A 272 6.83 10.98 -7.25
CA SER A 272 7.12 11.66 -6.00
C SER A 272 5.83 12.08 -5.32
N PHE A 273 5.74 11.80 -4.01
CA PHE A 273 4.56 12.07 -3.20
C PHE A 273 4.92 12.86 -1.95
N ASN A 274 4.16 13.91 -1.67
CA ASN A 274 4.24 14.72 -0.47
C ASN A 274 2.91 14.67 0.27
N GLN A 275 2.94 14.50 1.58
CA GLN A 275 1.77 14.67 2.43
C GLN A 275 2.12 15.45 3.68
N LEU A 276 1.39 16.53 3.91
CA LEU A 276 1.44 17.36 5.11
C LEU A 276 0.18 17.11 5.92
N SER A 277 0.33 16.59 7.13
CA SER A 277 -0.80 16.29 8.03
C SER A 277 -0.70 17.13 9.31
N TYR A 278 -1.81 17.73 9.70
CA TYR A 278 -1.98 18.44 10.97
C TYR A 278 -3.00 17.71 11.84
N SER A 279 -2.57 17.27 13.02
CA SER A 279 -3.39 16.60 14.03
C SER A 279 -3.15 17.28 15.38
N PRO A 280 -3.98 18.26 15.77
CA PRO A 280 -3.83 18.93 17.06
C PRO A 280 -4.06 17.98 18.24
N ASN A 281 -4.79 16.90 18.01
CA ASN A 281 -5.09 15.83 18.97
C ASN A 281 -5.44 14.54 18.22
N ASN A 282 -5.64 13.44 18.94
CA ASN A 282 -5.97 12.13 18.36
C ASN A 282 -7.40 12.01 17.79
N ARG A 283 -8.21 13.09 17.85
CA ARG A 283 -9.60 13.08 17.36
C ARG A 283 -9.76 13.74 16.01
N PHE A 284 -8.90 14.69 15.68
CA PHE A 284 -9.00 15.47 14.44
C PHE A 284 -7.68 15.40 13.67
N SER A 285 -7.78 15.15 12.38
CA SER A 285 -6.67 15.20 11.46
C SER A 285 -7.12 15.82 10.14
N ILE A 286 -6.25 16.65 9.58
CA ILE A 286 -6.42 17.23 8.25
C ILE A 286 -5.09 17.09 7.51
N SER A 287 -5.12 16.76 6.22
CA SER A 287 -3.90 16.64 5.44
C SER A 287 -4.05 17.11 4.00
N LEU A 288 -2.96 17.66 3.48
CA LEU A 288 -2.77 18.04 2.09
C LEU A 288 -1.85 17.04 1.44
N PHE A 289 -2.16 16.67 0.21
CA PHE A 289 -1.39 15.74 -0.61
C PHE A 289 -1.03 16.38 -1.95
N GLU A 290 0.15 16.09 -2.42
CA GLU A 290 0.64 16.41 -3.75
C GLU A 290 1.42 15.21 -4.28
N GLY A 291 0.99 14.62 -5.39
CA GLY A 291 1.63 13.48 -6.01
C GLY A 291 1.85 13.68 -7.49
N GLY A 292 3.01 13.26 -8.01
CA GLY A 292 3.35 13.42 -9.41
C GLY A 292 3.95 12.16 -10.02
N VAL A 293 3.54 11.87 -11.27
CA VAL A 293 4.20 10.94 -12.17
C VAL A 293 4.89 11.76 -13.24
N TYR A 294 6.23 11.66 -13.27
CA TYR A 294 7.08 12.45 -14.15
C TYR A 294 7.41 11.67 -15.42
N GLN A 295 7.55 12.39 -16.51
CA GLN A 295 8.05 11.81 -17.75
C GLN A 295 9.46 11.27 -17.53
N SER A 296 9.65 9.98 -17.72
CA SER A 296 10.93 9.30 -17.58
C SER A 296 11.39 8.60 -18.86
N PHE A 297 10.59 8.74 -19.91
CA PHE A 297 10.86 8.17 -21.23
C PHE A 297 10.12 8.97 -22.31
N ASN A 298 10.77 9.18 -23.44
CA ASN A 298 10.12 9.57 -24.69
C ASN A 298 10.80 8.86 -25.89
N ASP A 299 10.07 8.75 -27.00
CA ASP A 299 10.53 8.02 -28.18
C ASP A 299 11.76 8.64 -28.87
N GLN A 300 11.98 9.93 -28.69
CA GLN A 300 13.09 10.66 -29.31
C GLN A 300 14.39 10.53 -28.51
N ASN A 301 14.32 10.62 -27.18
CA ASN A 301 15.47 10.71 -26.29
C ASN A 301 15.69 9.42 -25.47
N GLY A 302 14.78 8.45 -25.55
CA GLY A 302 14.81 7.25 -24.72
C GLY A 302 14.50 7.54 -23.25
N VAL A 303 15.29 6.98 -22.33
CA VAL A 303 15.14 7.20 -20.89
C VAL A 303 15.60 8.62 -20.51
N ILE A 304 14.73 9.35 -19.80
CA ILE A 304 14.95 10.73 -19.39
C ILE A 304 15.08 10.77 -17.86
N SER A 305 16.03 11.57 -17.35
CA SER A 305 16.08 11.87 -15.92
C SER A 305 14.98 12.86 -15.54
N PRO A 306 14.27 12.64 -14.42
CA PRO A 306 13.26 13.59 -13.97
C PRO A 306 13.90 14.91 -13.52
N ASP A 307 13.13 15.98 -13.56
CA ASP A 307 13.55 17.31 -13.13
C ASP A 307 13.90 17.35 -11.63
N LEU A 308 14.58 18.43 -11.22
CA LEU A 308 15.01 18.61 -9.83
C LEU A 308 13.84 18.62 -8.85
N SER A 309 12.68 19.13 -9.25
CA SER A 309 11.44 19.16 -8.46
C SER A 309 10.97 17.76 -8.01
N PHE A 310 11.30 16.73 -8.78
CA PHE A 310 11.06 15.34 -8.42
C PHE A 310 11.71 14.94 -7.09
N PHE A 311 12.94 15.41 -6.86
CA PHE A 311 13.72 15.05 -5.67
C PHE A 311 13.46 15.98 -4.49
N LEU A 312 12.86 17.15 -4.70
CA LEU A 312 12.68 18.14 -3.65
C LEU A 312 11.55 17.74 -2.68
N PRO A 313 11.86 17.60 -1.39
CA PRO A 313 10.86 17.30 -0.37
C PRO A 313 10.09 18.57 0.05
N ILE A 314 9.60 19.34 -0.92
CA ILE A 314 8.90 20.60 -0.68
C ILE A 314 7.55 20.55 -1.37
N MET A 315 6.47 20.66 -0.60
CA MET A 315 5.11 20.73 -1.15
C MET A 315 4.92 22.04 -1.91
N GLY A 316 4.22 21.98 -3.04
CA GLY A 316 3.98 23.12 -3.95
C GLY A 316 5.00 23.23 -5.09
N THR A 317 6.16 22.57 -5.02
CA THR A 317 7.15 22.63 -6.12
C THR A 317 6.65 21.94 -7.38
N LYS A 318 5.83 20.90 -7.24
CA LYS A 318 5.24 20.19 -8.39
C LYS A 318 4.23 21.02 -9.16
N ALA A 319 3.58 21.99 -8.49
CA ALA A 319 2.67 22.93 -9.14
C ALA A 319 3.40 23.89 -10.09
N ILE A 320 4.68 24.18 -9.82
CA ILE A 320 5.50 25.05 -10.68
C ILE A 320 5.87 24.31 -11.97
N ASP A 321 6.12 23.00 -11.85
CA ASP A 321 6.43 22.12 -12.97
C ASP A 321 5.19 21.38 -13.52
N ALA A 322 4.00 21.89 -13.24
CA ALA A 322 2.75 21.37 -13.81
C ALA A 322 2.68 21.64 -15.31
N ASP A 323 3.73 21.26 -16.02
CA ASP A 323 3.78 21.24 -17.48
C ASP A 323 2.88 20.11 -18.00
N THR A 324 2.53 20.20 -19.26
CA THR A 324 1.70 19.22 -19.97
C THR A 324 2.31 17.81 -20.02
N THR A 325 3.58 17.67 -19.62
CA THR A 325 4.32 16.41 -19.64
C THR A 325 4.21 15.58 -18.36
N ASN A 326 3.85 16.19 -17.21
CA ASN A 326 3.79 15.52 -15.90
C ASN A 326 2.35 15.36 -15.43
N ASN A 327 2.03 14.22 -14.83
CA ASN A 327 0.70 13.95 -14.28
C ASN A 327 0.69 14.25 -12.77
N ILE A 328 0.12 15.38 -12.38
CA ILE A 328 0.09 15.83 -10.99
C ILE A 328 -1.31 15.69 -10.41
N ILE A 329 -1.39 15.04 -9.25
CA ILE A 329 -2.62 14.86 -8.45
C ILE A 329 -2.46 15.62 -7.15
N TYR A 330 -3.43 16.46 -6.83
CA TYR A 330 -3.57 17.12 -5.53
C TYR A 330 -4.63 16.41 -4.70
N GLY A 331 -4.46 16.45 -3.39
CA GLY A 331 -5.39 15.80 -2.49
C GLY A 331 -5.62 16.56 -1.20
N PHE A 332 -6.81 16.36 -0.69
CA PHE A 332 -7.23 16.84 0.61
C PHE A 332 -7.88 15.70 1.37
N ASN A 333 -7.49 15.51 2.62
CA ASN A 333 -8.04 14.47 3.48
C ASN A 333 -8.30 15.04 4.87
N TRP A 334 -9.43 14.71 5.46
CA TRP A 334 -9.69 15.01 6.86
C TRP A 334 -10.43 13.87 7.53
N SER A 335 -10.25 13.77 8.85
CA SER A 335 -10.99 12.82 9.67
C SER A 335 -11.29 13.38 11.06
N PHE A 336 -12.40 12.95 11.61
CA PHE A 336 -12.86 13.32 12.95
C PHE A 336 -13.42 12.12 13.71
N LEU A 337 -12.90 11.89 14.91
CA LEU A 337 -13.35 10.86 15.83
C LEU A 337 -14.28 11.48 16.90
N PHE A 338 -15.56 11.15 16.85
CA PHE A 338 -16.56 11.58 17.84
C PHE A 338 -17.02 10.41 18.71
N PHE A 339 -17.43 10.71 19.94
CA PHE A 339 -17.82 9.73 20.96
C PHE A 339 -16.82 8.58 21.16
N ASN A 340 -15.55 8.74 20.79
CA ASN A 340 -14.48 7.74 20.85
C ASN A 340 -14.72 6.46 20.02
N ASN A 341 -15.85 6.32 19.37
CA ASN A 341 -16.27 5.10 18.67
C ASN A 341 -16.67 5.33 17.22
N PHE A 342 -16.92 6.56 16.81
CA PHE A 342 -17.33 6.90 15.46
C PHE A 342 -16.30 7.80 14.82
N LYS A 343 -15.72 7.35 13.72
CA LYS A 343 -14.80 8.15 12.92
C LYS A 343 -15.43 8.43 11.56
N ILE A 344 -15.65 9.70 11.28
CA ILE A 344 -15.99 10.17 9.93
C ILE A 344 -14.71 10.62 9.23
N TYR A 345 -14.59 10.35 7.96
CA TYR A 345 -13.45 10.76 7.15
C TYR A 345 -13.88 11.08 5.72
N ASN A 346 -13.09 11.91 5.07
CA ASN A 346 -13.32 12.33 3.70
C ASN A 346 -11.98 12.46 2.97
N GLN A 347 -12.00 12.22 1.67
CA GLN A 347 -10.86 12.44 0.80
C GLN A 347 -11.32 13.06 -0.52
N ILE A 348 -10.57 14.02 -1.03
CA ILE A 348 -10.78 14.66 -2.32
C ILE A 348 -9.49 14.51 -3.12
N ALA A 349 -9.61 14.09 -4.37
CA ALA A 349 -8.51 14.03 -5.33
C ALA A 349 -8.81 14.95 -6.53
N LEU A 350 -7.83 15.74 -6.93
CA LEU A 350 -7.94 16.73 -8.00
C LEU A 350 -6.79 16.53 -8.99
N LYS A 351 -7.08 16.55 -10.27
CA LYS A 351 -6.07 16.64 -11.32
C LYS A 351 -5.94 18.09 -11.74
N SER A 352 -4.90 18.80 -11.29
CA SER A 352 -4.81 20.25 -11.35
C SER A 352 -5.99 20.93 -10.62
N PHE A 353 -5.99 22.27 -10.56
CA PHE A 353 -7.09 23.02 -9.92
C PHE A 353 -8.35 23.12 -10.80
N ASN A 354 -8.35 22.49 -11.97
CA ASN A 354 -9.50 22.41 -12.85
C ASN A 354 -10.24 21.08 -12.63
N PHE A 355 -11.59 21.15 -12.49
CA PHE A 355 -12.43 19.95 -12.40
C PHE A 355 -12.17 19.00 -13.59
N PRO A 356 -12.22 17.69 -13.39
CA PRO A 356 -13.03 16.93 -12.42
C PRO A 356 -12.28 16.53 -11.12
N TYR A 357 -13.05 16.19 -10.07
CA TYR A 357 -12.53 15.74 -8.77
C TYR A 357 -13.11 14.37 -8.37
N GLY A 358 -12.26 13.55 -7.74
CA GLY A 358 -12.67 12.33 -7.05
C GLY A 358 -13.07 12.65 -5.61
N PHE A 359 -14.05 11.92 -5.07
CA PHE A 359 -14.58 12.15 -3.73
C PHE A 359 -14.80 10.84 -2.98
N GLN A 360 -14.38 10.81 -1.73
CA GLN A 360 -14.62 9.73 -0.78
C GLN A 360 -15.24 10.27 0.49
N LEU A 361 -16.25 9.57 1.00
CA LEU A 361 -16.83 9.82 2.33
C LEU A 361 -16.98 8.49 3.05
N GLY A 362 -16.53 8.42 4.29
CA GLY A 362 -16.64 7.19 5.07
C GLY A 362 -17.00 7.43 6.52
N LEU A 363 -17.60 6.40 7.10
CA LEU A 363 -17.96 6.31 8.52
C LEU A 363 -17.49 4.96 9.07
N LYS A 364 -16.69 5.00 10.14
CA LYS A 364 -16.30 3.81 10.89
C LYS A 364 -16.94 3.81 12.27
N TRP A 365 -17.62 2.72 12.61
CA TRP A 365 -18.07 2.44 13.96
C TRP A 365 -17.12 1.46 14.62
N ILE A 366 -16.34 1.95 15.58
CA ILE A 366 -15.30 1.21 16.30
C ILE A 366 -15.91 0.60 17.54
N ASN A 367 -15.65 -0.68 17.78
CA ASN A 367 -16.20 -1.48 18.88
C ASN A 367 -17.74 -1.39 18.95
N PRO A 368 -18.47 -1.70 17.86
CA PRO A 368 -19.92 -1.67 17.85
C PRO A 368 -20.47 -2.54 18.99
N LEU A 369 -21.52 -2.05 19.64
CA LEU A 369 -22.14 -2.74 20.77
C LEU A 369 -21.16 -3.11 21.91
N ASN A 370 -20.06 -2.35 22.05
CA ASN A 370 -18.97 -2.62 23.00
C ASN A 370 -18.21 -3.94 22.77
N ILE A 371 -18.36 -4.57 21.61
CA ILE A 371 -17.59 -5.75 21.21
C ILE A 371 -16.17 -5.30 20.85
N THR A 372 -15.20 -5.58 21.72
CA THR A 372 -13.82 -5.18 21.53
C THR A 372 -13.21 -5.82 20.29
N LYS A 373 -12.30 -5.10 19.59
CA LYS A 373 -11.65 -5.54 18.34
C LYS A 373 -12.64 -5.79 17.20
N SER A 374 -13.74 -5.06 17.19
CA SER A 374 -14.74 -5.12 16.13
C SER A 374 -14.93 -3.75 15.50
N PHE A 375 -15.31 -3.71 14.23
CA PHE A 375 -15.64 -2.48 13.53
C PHE A 375 -16.67 -2.73 12.44
N ILE A 376 -17.38 -1.67 12.07
CA ILE A 376 -18.17 -1.57 10.84
C ILE A 376 -17.69 -0.32 10.11
N ASN A 377 -17.44 -0.42 8.83
CA ASN A 377 -17.07 0.70 7.97
C ASN A 377 -18.03 0.79 6.79
N ILE A 378 -18.56 1.98 6.55
CA ILE A 378 -19.36 2.33 5.38
C ILE A 378 -18.57 3.39 4.62
N GLU A 379 -18.37 3.20 3.33
CA GLU A 379 -17.56 4.09 2.50
C GLU A 379 -18.22 4.29 1.14
N TRP A 380 -18.33 5.51 0.71
CA TRP A 380 -18.77 5.87 -0.62
C TRP A 380 -17.64 6.56 -1.37
N ASN A 381 -17.32 6.05 -2.55
CA ASN A 381 -16.27 6.52 -3.42
C ASN A 381 -16.85 6.90 -4.77
N THR A 382 -16.41 7.99 -5.34
CA THR A 382 -16.70 8.34 -6.74
C THR A 382 -15.46 8.94 -7.39
N CYS A 383 -15.24 8.58 -8.63
CA CYS A 383 -14.14 9.08 -9.42
C CYS A 383 -14.61 9.35 -10.85
N PRO A 384 -14.42 10.55 -11.38
CA PRO A 384 -14.77 10.85 -12.76
C PRO A 384 -13.81 10.18 -13.73
N LEU A 385 -14.21 10.09 -15.00
CA LEU A 385 -13.31 9.69 -16.09
C LEU A 385 -12.09 10.62 -16.15
N ASN A 386 -10.94 10.05 -16.51
CA ASN A 386 -9.70 10.79 -16.78
C ASN A 386 -9.03 11.52 -15.59
N LEU A 387 -9.46 11.22 -14.34
CA LEU A 387 -8.78 11.83 -13.18
C LEU A 387 -7.30 11.43 -13.13
N TYR A 388 -6.98 10.16 -13.36
CA TYR A 388 -5.64 9.59 -13.21
C TYR A 388 -4.90 9.35 -14.53
N SER A 389 -5.60 9.40 -15.68
CA SER A 389 -5.02 9.20 -16.99
C SER A 389 -4.41 10.50 -17.55
N MET A 390 -3.44 10.37 -18.43
CA MET A 390 -2.98 11.42 -19.31
C MET A 390 -3.66 11.30 -20.68
N ASN A 391 -3.38 12.24 -21.59
CA ASN A 391 -3.83 12.14 -22.97
C ASN A 391 -3.16 10.94 -23.70
N GLU A 392 -3.70 10.57 -24.86
CA GLU A 392 -3.25 9.39 -25.61
C GLU A 392 -1.76 9.40 -25.95
N LEU A 393 -1.15 10.57 -26.12
CA LEU A 393 0.28 10.73 -26.44
C LEU A 393 1.19 10.55 -25.21
N GLN A 394 0.62 10.49 -23.99
CA GLN A 394 1.36 10.50 -22.73
C GLN A 394 0.88 9.42 -21.76
N LEU A 395 0.44 8.27 -22.27
CA LEU A 395 -0.07 7.15 -21.47
C LEU A 395 0.93 6.65 -20.44
N ASN A 396 2.23 6.81 -20.77
CA ASN A 396 3.29 6.41 -19.85
C ASN A 396 3.28 7.17 -18.51
N GLN A 397 2.72 8.38 -18.46
CA GLN A 397 2.56 9.16 -17.23
C GLN A 397 1.21 8.90 -16.53
N SER A 398 0.46 7.87 -16.90
CA SER A 398 -0.73 7.44 -16.17
C SER A 398 -0.39 7.10 -14.71
N TYR A 399 -1.34 7.31 -13.81
CA TYR A 399 -1.18 7.11 -12.36
C TYR A 399 -1.29 5.62 -11.98
N SER A 400 -0.32 4.83 -12.48
CA SER A 400 -0.30 3.37 -12.38
C SER A 400 1.12 2.81 -12.26
N HIS A 401 1.23 1.56 -11.79
CA HIS A 401 2.48 0.80 -11.71
C HIS A 401 2.23 -0.66 -12.09
N LEU A 402 3.00 -1.18 -13.08
CA LEU A 402 2.89 -2.57 -13.57
C LEU A 402 1.43 -3.00 -13.82
N GLY A 403 0.67 -2.14 -14.50
CA GLY A 403 -0.72 -2.40 -14.85
C GLY A 403 -1.72 -2.35 -13.70
N HIS A 404 -1.33 -1.75 -12.55
CA HIS A 404 -2.21 -1.56 -11.41
C HIS A 404 -2.30 -0.08 -11.08
N GLU A 405 -3.49 0.35 -10.72
CA GLU A 405 -3.78 1.71 -10.28
C GLU A 405 -3.06 2.03 -8.97
N LEU A 406 -2.45 3.22 -8.87
CA LEU A 406 -1.78 3.69 -7.65
C LEU A 406 -2.76 4.15 -6.56
N ALA A 407 -3.94 4.59 -6.96
CA ALA A 407 -5.00 5.06 -6.07
C ALA A 407 -6.06 3.97 -5.85
N HIS A 408 -7.27 4.20 -6.34
CA HIS A 408 -8.38 3.27 -6.17
C HIS A 408 -8.25 2.07 -7.12
N PRO A 409 -8.54 0.82 -6.68
CA PRO A 409 -8.43 -0.38 -7.52
C PRO A 409 -9.25 -0.36 -8.80
N LEU A 410 -10.33 0.43 -8.84
CA LEU A 410 -11.18 0.60 -10.03
C LEU A 410 -10.67 1.68 -10.99
N GLY A 411 -9.61 2.42 -10.64
CA GLY A 411 -9.11 3.53 -11.43
C GLY A 411 -10.05 4.74 -11.42
N SER A 412 -10.58 5.10 -12.58
CA SER A 412 -11.49 6.25 -12.78
C SER A 412 -12.83 5.78 -13.34
N GLY A 413 -13.80 6.70 -13.45
CA GLY A 413 -15.09 6.45 -14.11
C GLY A 413 -16.03 5.53 -13.34
N PHE A 414 -16.07 5.64 -12.00
CA PHE A 414 -16.88 4.77 -11.16
C PHE A 414 -17.58 5.51 -10.02
N GLN A 415 -18.59 4.83 -9.46
CA GLN A 415 -19.18 5.07 -8.14
C GLN A 415 -19.21 3.74 -7.39
N GLU A 416 -18.79 3.74 -6.12
CA GLU A 416 -18.72 2.55 -5.28
C GLU A 416 -19.35 2.84 -3.91
N LEU A 417 -20.22 1.94 -3.46
CA LEU A 417 -20.65 1.85 -2.06
C LEU A 417 -20.07 0.58 -1.46
N LEU A 418 -19.31 0.74 -0.39
CA LEU A 418 -18.65 -0.34 0.30
C LEU A 418 -19.12 -0.39 1.75
N ILE A 419 -19.50 -1.59 2.22
CA ILE A 419 -19.84 -1.85 3.61
C ILE A 419 -19.04 -3.05 4.07
N ARG A 420 -18.22 -2.88 5.08
CA ARG A 420 -17.39 -3.96 5.60
C ARG A 420 -17.38 -3.97 7.11
N GLY A 421 -17.14 -5.13 7.68
CA GLY A 421 -17.01 -5.24 9.12
C GLY A 421 -16.26 -6.46 9.57
N GLN A 422 -15.81 -6.38 10.80
CA GLN A 422 -15.21 -7.49 11.52
C GLN A 422 -15.73 -7.51 12.94
N PHE A 423 -16.07 -8.70 13.39
CA PHE A 423 -16.41 -8.99 14.79
C PHE A 423 -15.45 -10.06 15.29
N SER A 424 -14.89 -9.84 16.47
CA SER A 424 -13.93 -10.76 17.07
C SER A 424 -14.32 -11.09 18.50
N TYR A 425 -14.33 -12.37 18.83
CA TYR A 425 -14.56 -12.86 20.18
C TYR A 425 -13.53 -13.95 20.53
N LYS A 426 -12.64 -13.66 21.48
CA LYS A 426 -11.51 -14.53 21.83
C LYS A 426 -10.64 -14.85 20.61
N MET A 427 -10.71 -16.09 20.12
CA MET A 427 -10.00 -16.56 18.92
C MET A 427 -10.90 -16.54 17.68
N LEU A 428 -12.20 -16.51 17.85
CA LEU A 428 -13.17 -16.47 16.74
C LEU A 428 -13.21 -15.08 16.11
N PHE A 429 -13.36 -15.06 14.79
CA PHE A 429 -13.69 -13.85 14.05
C PHE A 429 -14.74 -14.13 12.99
N PHE A 430 -15.52 -13.11 12.71
CA PHE A 430 -16.42 -13.04 11.57
C PHE A 430 -16.11 -11.76 10.80
N ARG A 431 -15.95 -11.86 9.48
CA ARG A 431 -15.72 -10.73 8.57
C ARG A 431 -16.73 -10.75 7.45
N PHE A 432 -17.13 -9.59 7.02
CA PHE A 432 -17.92 -9.42 5.80
C PHE A 432 -17.47 -8.20 5.03
N ASN A 433 -17.62 -8.26 3.72
CA ASN A 433 -17.38 -7.18 2.79
C ASN A 433 -18.48 -7.21 1.72
N TYR A 434 -19.20 -6.12 1.59
CA TYR A 434 -20.19 -5.88 0.57
C TYR A 434 -19.76 -4.68 -0.24
N ASN A 435 -19.81 -4.80 -1.56
CA ASN A 435 -19.41 -3.77 -2.49
C ASN A 435 -20.42 -3.70 -3.63
N TYR A 436 -20.98 -2.53 -3.85
CA TYR A 436 -21.81 -2.21 -5.00
C TYR A 436 -21.11 -1.16 -5.84
N THR A 437 -20.92 -1.42 -7.12
CA THR A 437 -20.15 -0.58 -8.03
C THR A 437 -20.92 -0.33 -9.32
N LEU A 438 -20.94 0.94 -9.73
CA LEU A 438 -21.36 1.39 -11.05
C LEU A 438 -20.12 1.89 -11.78
N MET A 439 -19.81 1.31 -12.94
CA MET A 439 -18.63 1.68 -13.75
C MET A 439 -19.08 2.13 -15.13
N SER A 440 -18.33 3.04 -15.74
CA SER A 440 -18.48 3.36 -17.15
C SER A 440 -17.93 2.22 -18.01
N LYS A 441 -18.66 1.76 -19.02
CA LYS A 441 -18.18 0.73 -19.96
C LYS A 441 -16.98 1.19 -20.80
N ASN A 442 -16.81 2.48 -20.97
CA ASN A 442 -15.75 3.06 -21.79
C ASN A 442 -14.42 3.18 -21.09
N TYR A 443 -14.25 2.56 -19.93
CA TYR A 443 -13.04 2.69 -19.15
C TYR A 443 -12.52 1.35 -18.64
N SER A 444 -11.28 1.01 -19.02
CA SER A 444 -10.58 -0.22 -18.63
C SER A 444 -9.35 0.03 -17.74
N GLY A 445 -9.33 1.08 -16.92
CA GLY A 445 -8.22 1.41 -16.02
C GLY A 445 -7.40 2.62 -16.49
N ASN A 446 -6.35 2.96 -15.72
CA ASN A 446 -5.49 4.12 -15.99
C ASN A 446 -4.40 3.85 -17.05
N GLU A 447 -4.17 2.60 -17.41
CA GLU A 447 -3.34 2.21 -18.53
C GLU A 447 -4.27 1.78 -19.67
N VAL A 448 -4.31 2.58 -20.72
CA VAL A 448 -5.11 2.27 -21.91
C VAL A 448 -4.39 1.19 -22.71
N PHE A 449 -4.70 -0.07 -22.43
CA PHE A 449 -4.30 -1.18 -23.28
C PHE A 449 -5.30 -1.46 -24.41
N GLU A 450 -6.50 -0.92 -24.31
CA GLU A 450 -7.51 -0.98 -25.37
C GLU A 450 -7.98 0.42 -25.72
N PRO A 451 -8.05 0.76 -27.00
CA PRO A 451 -8.76 1.97 -27.41
C PRO A 451 -10.18 1.88 -26.86
N PRO A 452 -10.72 2.96 -26.28
CA PRO A 452 -12.10 2.95 -25.84
C PRO A 452 -12.96 2.52 -27.04
N LEU A 453 -13.72 1.46 -26.88
CA LEU A 453 -14.72 1.06 -27.87
C LEU A 453 -15.65 2.26 -28.05
N LEU A 454 -15.54 2.91 -29.19
CA LEU A 454 -16.02 4.27 -29.47
C LEU A 454 -17.54 4.49 -29.30
N PHE A 455 -18.34 3.48 -28.91
CA PHE A 455 -19.80 3.56 -29.03
C PHE A 455 -20.63 2.90 -27.92
N ASP A 456 -20.07 2.54 -26.75
CA ASP A 456 -20.91 1.96 -25.70
C ASP A 456 -21.04 2.88 -24.46
N TYR A 457 -22.11 3.67 -24.42
CA TYR A 457 -22.49 4.55 -23.31
C TYR A 457 -23.14 3.80 -22.13
N GLY A 458 -23.02 2.46 -22.07
CA GLY A 458 -23.60 1.67 -21.01
C GLY A 458 -22.89 1.84 -19.66
N LYS A 459 -23.60 1.54 -18.58
CA LYS A 459 -23.04 1.37 -17.25
C LYS A 459 -22.88 -0.12 -16.96
N ILE A 460 -21.77 -0.47 -16.32
CA ILE A 460 -21.54 -1.80 -15.77
C ILE A 460 -21.92 -1.76 -14.31
N GLU A 461 -22.83 -2.64 -13.93
CA GLU A 461 -23.27 -2.82 -12.55
C GLU A 461 -22.61 -4.07 -11.98
N ARG A 462 -22.08 -3.95 -10.77
CA ARG A 462 -21.41 -5.05 -10.08
C ARG A 462 -21.76 -5.07 -8.60
N TRP A 463 -22.06 -6.28 -8.14
CA TRP A 463 -22.28 -6.63 -6.75
C TRP A 463 -21.22 -7.62 -6.31
N PHE A 464 -20.62 -7.39 -5.17
CA PHE A 464 -19.67 -8.30 -4.55
C PHE A 464 -20.00 -8.46 -3.08
N PHE A 465 -20.06 -9.70 -2.64
CA PHE A 465 -20.29 -10.04 -1.24
C PHE A 465 -19.32 -11.14 -0.82
N ASN A 466 -18.58 -10.90 0.24
CA ASN A 466 -17.66 -11.87 0.84
C ASN A 466 -17.93 -11.96 2.33
N THR A 467 -18.10 -13.18 2.82
CA THR A 467 -18.16 -13.48 4.25
C THR A 467 -17.12 -14.50 4.62
N ASN A 468 -16.59 -14.36 5.83
CA ASN A 468 -15.50 -15.18 6.30
C ASN A 468 -15.61 -15.40 7.80
N ILE A 469 -15.66 -16.65 8.27
CA ILE A 469 -15.63 -17.04 9.66
C ILE A 469 -14.41 -17.90 9.96
N GLY A 470 -13.73 -17.67 11.06
CA GLY A 470 -12.49 -18.38 11.32
C GLY A 470 -11.95 -18.23 12.73
N LEU A 471 -10.78 -18.80 12.90
CA LEU A 471 -10.02 -18.85 14.15
C LEU A 471 -8.67 -18.18 13.97
N MET A 472 -8.35 -17.23 14.83
CA MET A 472 -7.01 -16.67 14.99
C MET A 472 -6.17 -17.64 15.82
N LEU A 473 -5.26 -18.35 15.18
CA LEU A 473 -4.42 -19.39 15.81
C LEU A 473 -3.19 -18.79 16.51
N ASN A 474 -2.52 -17.81 15.86
CA ASN A 474 -1.36 -17.13 16.41
C ASN A 474 -1.46 -15.62 16.13
N LYS A 475 -1.44 -14.82 17.20
CA LYS A 475 -1.52 -13.35 17.09
C LYS A 475 -0.23 -12.69 16.64
N ALA A 476 0.93 -13.27 16.97
CA ALA A 476 2.23 -12.70 16.60
C ALA A 476 2.46 -12.76 15.07
N THR A 477 2.08 -13.87 14.45
CA THR A 477 2.19 -14.09 13.01
C THR A 477 0.90 -13.83 12.25
N ASN A 478 -0.20 -13.48 12.97
CA ASN A 478 -1.55 -13.39 12.44
C ASN A 478 -1.99 -14.65 11.66
N MET A 479 -1.60 -15.83 12.20
CA MET A 479 -1.97 -17.09 11.61
C MET A 479 -3.44 -17.39 11.89
N GLU A 480 -4.20 -17.62 10.84
CA GLU A 480 -5.63 -17.89 10.91
C GLU A 480 -6.05 -19.04 10.01
N ILE A 481 -7.11 -19.73 10.39
CA ILE A 481 -7.83 -20.68 9.54
C ILE A 481 -9.29 -20.22 9.44
N SER A 482 -9.83 -20.29 8.24
CA SER A 482 -11.17 -19.76 7.99
C SER A 482 -11.87 -20.46 6.85
N ILE A 483 -13.20 -20.44 6.90
CA ILE A 483 -14.09 -20.77 5.79
C ILE A 483 -14.79 -19.50 5.35
N GLY A 484 -14.89 -19.28 4.07
CA GLY A 484 -15.52 -18.11 3.49
C GLY A 484 -16.43 -18.43 2.32
N HIS A 485 -17.31 -17.49 2.02
CA HIS A 485 -18.19 -17.51 0.88
C HIS A 485 -18.04 -16.23 0.10
N ILE A 486 -17.90 -16.32 -1.21
CA ILE A 486 -17.92 -15.20 -2.15
C ILE A 486 -19.10 -15.35 -3.08
N SER A 487 -19.84 -14.25 -3.24
CA SER A 487 -20.87 -14.08 -4.25
C SER A 487 -20.55 -12.84 -5.06
N ARG A 488 -20.52 -12.96 -6.36
CA ARG A 488 -20.30 -11.85 -7.28
C ARG A 488 -21.32 -11.91 -8.41
N ILE A 489 -21.92 -10.77 -8.68
CA ILE A 489 -22.82 -10.57 -9.80
C ILE A 489 -22.24 -9.44 -10.65
N TYR A 490 -22.10 -9.68 -11.92
CA TYR A 490 -21.58 -8.73 -12.91
C TYR A 490 -22.50 -8.75 -14.13
N ASN A 491 -23.27 -7.70 -14.32
CA ASN A 491 -24.37 -7.68 -15.29
C ASN A 491 -25.29 -8.92 -15.11
N SER A 492 -25.27 -9.83 -16.08
CA SER A 492 -26.06 -11.08 -16.06
C SER A 492 -25.28 -12.29 -15.56
N PHE A 493 -23.99 -12.17 -15.29
CA PHE A 493 -23.14 -13.28 -14.84
C PHE A 493 -23.06 -13.31 -13.32
N ALA A 494 -23.30 -14.49 -12.71
CA ALA A 494 -23.21 -14.70 -11.28
C ALA A 494 -22.21 -15.80 -10.95
N GLU A 495 -21.28 -15.52 -10.06
CA GLU A 495 -20.31 -16.48 -9.56
C GLU A 495 -20.43 -16.59 -8.03
N ASN A 496 -20.62 -17.83 -7.55
CA ASN A 496 -20.75 -18.13 -6.14
C ASN A 496 -19.87 -19.31 -5.76
N TYR A 497 -19.07 -19.17 -4.71
CA TYR A 497 -18.27 -20.29 -4.23
C TYR A 497 -17.91 -20.16 -2.75
N ILE A 498 -17.61 -21.31 -2.16
CA ILE A 498 -17.10 -21.44 -0.79
C ILE A 498 -15.62 -21.80 -0.86
N PHE A 499 -14.81 -21.22 0.03
CA PHE A 499 -13.38 -21.53 0.12
C PHE A 499 -12.94 -21.79 1.55
N LEU A 500 -11.89 -22.60 1.68
CA LEU A 500 -11.16 -22.81 2.92
C LEU A 500 -9.79 -22.09 2.82
N SER A 501 -9.38 -21.38 3.85
CA SER A 501 -8.11 -20.68 3.88
C SER A 501 -7.36 -20.92 5.18
N TRP A 502 -6.05 -21.18 5.05
CA TRP A 502 -5.10 -21.18 6.16
C TRP A 502 -3.95 -20.26 5.79
N ARG A 503 -3.81 -19.16 6.53
CA ARG A 503 -2.88 -18.08 6.16
C ARG A 503 -2.22 -17.41 7.34
N THR A 504 -1.08 -16.77 7.09
CA THR A 504 -0.46 -15.77 7.95
C THR A 504 -0.70 -14.35 7.41
N ASN A 505 -0.20 -13.33 8.11
CA ASN A 505 -0.30 -11.96 7.62
C ASN A 505 0.70 -11.71 6.48
N LEU A 506 0.20 -11.70 5.26
CA LEU A 506 0.98 -11.44 4.06
C LEU A 506 0.87 -9.97 3.65
N LYS A 507 -0.15 -9.66 2.88
CA LYS A 507 -0.51 -8.36 2.32
C LYS A 507 -2.02 -8.26 2.21
N ASN A 508 -2.52 -7.06 1.97
CA ASN A 508 -3.91 -6.90 1.57
C ASN A 508 -4.08 -7.41 0.13
N ASP A 509 -5.12 -8.19 -0.07
CA ASP A 509 -5.55 -8.64 -1.37
C ASP A 509 -6.92 -8.02 -1.66
N TYR A 510 -7.00 -7.24 -2.73
CA TYR A 510 -8.21 -6.56 -3.18
C TYR A 510 -8.86 -7.36 -4.32
N PHE A 511 -9.53 -8.44 -3.96
CA PHE A 511 -10.27 -9.27 -4.92
C PHE A 511 -11.73 -8.86 -5.07
N ASP A 512 -12.10 -7.76 -4.48
CA ASP A 512 -13.44 -7.17 -4.46
C ASP A 512 -13.64 -6.06 -5.52
N GLN A 513 -12.80 -6.05 -6.55
CA GLN A 513 -12.81 -5.07 -7.64
C GLN A 513 -13.50 -5.60 -8.92
#